data_bea22ffb5a297e0881ceee2320a1f241
#
_entry.id   bea22ffb5a297e0881ceee2320a1f241
#
_cell.length_a   1.000
_cell.length_b   1.000
_cell.length_c   1.000
_cell.angle_alpha   90.00
_cell.angle_beta   90.00
_cell.angle_gamma   90.00
#
_symmetry.space_group_name_H-M   'P 1'
#
loop_
_entity.id
_entity.type
_entity.pdbx_description
1 polymer ?
#
loop_
_entity_poly.entity_id
_entity_poly.type
_entity_poly.pdbx_seq_one_letter_code
_entity_poly.pdbx_strand_id
1 'polypeptide(L)'
;AFSEGVTWDWESFEEYMTRIKQDLSINVAPLAGHSLLRLWVMGDAAMTRTAEPDEIDKMCALLTDCIRAGAVGLSTSFVDMDERLQPVPSRWASTEELDALCAVLGETKKLLQVVHEFYDIDLTLARVDQLAELSLKHDITTTLSPLFLNADNADGVAAIMARVDEQMARGARVWPQVQTRPIDISFSLEVPSLLFMRLPTWYGLIRFGTKADVLAALNDPAQRAALTQEAAPMMSLWSALVVRRVQSAANAELIGKTLAEIASLRGNTPLDVMIDLSLEEDLDAHFLAASMGHNDVPAVGALLKQPNVMIGASDGGAHILSFSTYGDTGYLFSKFVRDSQSLSIETAIRKITAEPAEIWGIQDRGHLVPGYIADITIFDPETIDRGAEYYVQDVPGDGYRYTRDAIGVSHVLIGGAVAFEKSVGYTQARTGQI
;
A
#
# COMPACT_ATOMS: atom_id res chain seq x y z
N ALA A 1 8.64 15.44 -4.20
CA ALA A 1 7.30 15.38 -4.80
C ALA A 1 6.28 16.16 -3.95
N PHE A 2 5.99 15.74 -2.71
CA PHE A 2 4.96 16.40 -1.88
C PHE A 2 5.26 17.87 -1.58
N SER A 3 6.52 18.21 -1.28
CA SER A 3 6.94 19.60 -0.99
C SER A 3 6.78 20.56 -2.16
N GLU A 4 6.80 20.06 -3.39
CA GLU A 4 6.77 20.86 -4.61
C GLU A 4 5.49 20.63 -5.44
N GLY A 5 4.86 19.49 -5.28
CA GLY A 5 3.66 19.12 -6.05
C GLY A 5 2.35 19.43 -5.34
N VAL A 6 2.38 19.73 -4.05
CA VAL A 6 1.18 20.00 -3.23
C VAL A 6 1.28 21.39 -2.61
N THR A 7 0.24 22.19 -2.81
CA THR A 7 0.22 23.60 -2.36
C THR A 7 0.01 23.75 -0.86
N TRP A 8 -0.55 22.74 -0.19
CA TRP A 8 -0.87 22.73 1.24
C TRP A 8 -1.68 23.96 1.68
N ASP A 9 -2.65 24.36 0.84
CA ASP A 9 -3.47 25.57 1.00
C ASP A 9 -4.86 25.30 1.60
N TRP A 10 -4.97 24.23 2.39
CA TRP A 10 -6.18 23.86 3.13
C TRP A 10 -5.86 23.57 4.60
N GLU A 11 -6.82 23.84 5.49
CA GLU A 11 -6.77 23.53 6.92
C GLU A 11 -7.82 22.49 7.30
N SER A 12 -9.02 22.56 6.74
CA SER A 12 -10.11 21.64 7.03
C SER A 12 -10.19 20.50 6.02
N PHE A 13 -10.87 19.40 6.42
CA PHE A 13 -11.16 18.30 5.50
C PHE A 13 -12.08 18.72 4.36
N GLU A 14 -12.99 19.67 4.59
CA GLU A 14 -13.86 20.22 3.55
C GLU A 14 -13.08 20.99 2.47
N GLU A 15 -12.09 21.79 2.88
CA GLU A 15 -11.20 22.48 1.95
C GLU A 15 -10.35 21.48 1.18
N TYR A 16 -9.78 20.45 1.85
CA TYR A 16 -9.10 19.35 1.19
C TYR A 16 -10.00 18.68 0.14
N MET A 17 -11.24 18.33 0.49
CA MET A 17 -12.22 17.74 -0.43
C MET A 17 -12.52 18.66 -1.62
N THR A 18 -12.61 19.95 -1.38
CA THR A 18 -12.79 20.95 -2.45
C THR A 18 -11.58 20.98 -3.38
N ARG A 19 -10.37 20.84 -2.81
CA ARG A 19 -9.14 20.84 -3.59
C ARG A 19 -9.00 19.60 -4.46
N ILE A 20 -9.27 18.41 -3.93
CA ILE A 20 -9.14 17.14 -4.68
C ILE A 20 -10.27 16.92 -5.69
N LYS A 21 -11.44 17.57 -5.54
CA LYS A 21 -12.54 17.50 -6.52
C LYS A 21 -12.19 18.08 -7.90
N GLN A 22 -11.18 18.92 -7.96
CA GLN A 22 -10.80 19.58 -9.20
C GLN A 22 -10.09 18.59 -10.12
N ASP A 23 -10.56 18.51 -11.36
CA ASP A 23 -9.89 17.76 -12.44
C ASP A 23 -9.69 16.25 -12.21
N LEU A 24 -10.61 15.60 -11.51
CA LEU A 24 -10.54 14.15 -11.30
C LEU A 24 -10.81 13.37 -12.59
N SER A 25 -9.83 12.54 -12.97
CA SER A 25 -9.97 11.55 -14.05
C SER A 25 -10.32 10.13 -13.55
N ILE A 26 -10.45 9.96 -12.22
CA ILE A 26 -10.91 8.74 -11.54
C ILE A 26 -11.84 9.12 -10.40
N ASN A 27 -12.63 8.16 -9.92
CA ASN A 27 -13.41 8.35 -8.68
C ASN A 27 -12.52 8.15 -7.46
N VAL A 28 -12.78 8.91 -6.39
CA VAL A 28 -12.01 8.86 -5.14
C VAL A 28 -12.97 8.79 -3.96
N ALA A 29 -12.68 7.94 -2.97
CA ALA A 29 -13.44 7.81 -1.73
C ALA A 29 -12.48 7.98 -0.52
N PRO A 30 -12.26 9.21 -0.04
CA PRO A 30 -11.28 9.50 1.01
C PRO A 30 -11.73 9.02 2.39
N LEU A 31 -10.74 8.61 3.21
CA LEU A 31 -10.91 8.33 4.64
C LEU A 31 -10.37 9.47 5.48
N ALA A 32 -11.02 9.77 6.60
CA ALA A 32 -10.43 10.62 7.63
C ALA A 32 -9.27 9.87 8.32
N GLY A 33 -8.15 10.52 8.52
CA GLY A 33 -6.96 9.91 9.14
C GLY A 33 -6.97 10.09 10.66
N HIS A 34 -6.99 9.01 11.44
CA HIS A 34 -7.01 9.05 12.90
C HIS A 34 -5.81 9.83 13.48
N SER A 35 -4.62 9.59 12.98
CA SER A 35 -3.42 10.34 13.40
C SER A 35 -3.56 11.85 13.16
N LEU A 36 -4.24 12.27 12.10
CA LEU A 36 -4.49 13.68 11.83
C LEU A 36 -5.52 14.28 12.80
N LEU A 37 -6.58 13.53 13.13
CA LEU A 37 -7.54 13.97 14.15
C LEU A 37 -6.86 14.22 15.50
N ARG A 38 -5.98 13.30 15.92
CA ARG A 38 -5.21 13.43 17.17
C ARG A 38 -4.26 14.62 17.13
N LEU A 39 -3.51 14.79 16.05
CA LEU A 39 -2.58 15.93 15.91
C LEU A 39 -3.32 17.26 15.89
N TRP A 40 -4.48 17.33 15.24
CA TRP A 40 -5.28 18.55 15.20
C TRP A 40 -5.81 18.96 16.59
N VAL A 41 -6.26 17.99 17.38
CA VAL A 41 -6.85 18.25 18.70
C VAL A 41 -5.80 18.39 19.80
N MET A 42 -4.74 17.59 19.78
CA MET A 42 -3.78 17.46 20.87
C MET A 42 -2.41 18.09 20.58
N GLY A 43 -2.13 18.47 19.32
CA GLY A 43 -0.80 18.92 18.91
C GLY A 43 0.27 17.87 19.22
N ASP A 44 1.43 18.29 19.71
CA ASP A 44 2.58 17.42 20.03
C ASP A 44 2.26 16.34 21.07
N ALA A 45 1.25 16.57 21.94
CA ALA A 45 0.83 15.59 22.94
C ALA A 45 0.26 14.31 22.31
N ALA A 46 -0.22 14.37 21.06
CA ALA A 46 -0.70 13.21 20.29
C ALA A 46 0.36 12.12 20.12
N MET A 47 1.65 12.48 20.18
CA MET A 47 2.80 11.59 20.01
C MET A 47 3.32 11.00 21.33
N THR A 48 2.74 11.33 22.48
CA THR A 48 3.36 11.02 23.77
C THR A 48 2.40 10.48 24.83
N ARG A 49 1.09 10.62 24.64
CA ARG A 49 0.08 10.17 25.63
C ARG A 49 -1.25 9.80 24.98
N THR A 50 -2.10 9.14 25.74
CA THR A 50 -3.53 8.95 25.46
C THR A 50 -4.28 10.29 25.51
N ALA A 51 -5.42 10.37 24.85
CA ALA A 51 -6.30 11.54 24.87
C ALA A 51 -7.12 11.59 26.17
N GLU A 52 -7.38 12.81 26.65
CA GLU A 52 -8.33 13.07 27.72
C GLU A 52 -9.78 13.03 27.17
N PRO A 53 -10.81 12.85 28.04
CA PRO A 53 -12.20 12.74 27.58
C PRO A 53 -12.67 13.93 26.71
N ASP A 54 -12.32 15.15 27.06
CA ASP A 54 -12.69 16.34 26.27
C ASP A 54 -11.95 16.41 24.91
N GLU A 55 -10.76 15.82 24.81
CA GLU A 55 -10.04 15.69 23.55
C GLU A 55 -10.68 14.62 22.66
N ILE A 56 -11.17 13.51 23.23
CA ILE A 56 -11.93 12.48 22.52
C ILE A 56 -13.22 13.09 21.95
N ASP A 57 -13.97 13.87 22.76
CA ASP A 57 -15.19 14.55 22.29
C ASP A 57 -14.90 15.49 21.10
N LYS A 58 -13.79 16.23 21.15
CA LYS A 58 -13.36 17.09 20.02
C LYS A 58 -12.99 16.29 18.79
N MET A 59 -12.32 15.14 18.93
CA MET A 59 -12.01 14.26 17.79
C MET A 59 -13.28 13.66 17.19
N CYS A 60 -14.28 13.28 18.00
CA CYS A 60 -15.57 12.80 17.52
C CYS A 60 -16.32 13.88 16.71
N ALA A 61 -16.32 15.12 17.19
CA ALA A 61 -16.90 16.24 16.45
C ALA A 61 -16.19 16.49 15.13
N LEU A 62 -14.85 16.49 15.13
CA LEU A 62 -14.04 16.67 13.93
C LEU A 62 -14.24 15.53 12.92
N LEU A 63 -14.35 14.26 13.36
CA LEU A 63 -14.67 13.12 12.51
C LEU A 63 -16.05 13.30 11.89
N THR A 64 -17.03 13.77 12.64
CA THR A 64 -18.39 14.07 12.12
C THR A 64 -18.33 15.11 11.00
N ASP A 65 -17.51 16.15 11.16
CA ASP A 65 -17.33 17.18 10.11
C ASP A 65 -16.61 16.61 8.88
N CYS A 66 -15.58 15.76 9.05
CA CYS A 66 -14.95 15.05 7.93
C CYS A 66 -15.96 14.20 7.14
N ILE A 67 -16.85 13.48 7.84
CA ILE A 67 -17.87 12.64 7.20
C ILE A 67 -18.89 13.49 6.45
N ARG A 68 -19.33 14.63 7.01
CA ARG A 68 -20.21 15.56 6.29
C ARG A 68 -19.57 16.14 5.04
N ALA A 69 -18.25 16.36 5.08
CA ALA A 69 -17.49 16.82 3.92
C ALA A 69 -17.25 15.73 2.86
N GLY A 70 -17.56 14.45 3.16
CA GLY A 70 -17.53 13.35 2.20
C GLY A 70 -16.56 12.23 2.53
N ALA A 71 -15.96 12.19 3.74
CA ALA A 71 -15.19 11.03 4.15
C ALA A 71 -16.06 9.78 4.21
N VAL A 72 -15.59 8.67 3.64
CA VAL A 72 -16.32 7.39 3.63
C VAL A 72 -16.09 6.54 4.89
N GLY A 73 -15.20 6.98 5.77
CA GLY A 73 -14.88 6.31 7.01
C GLY A 73 -13.66 6.90 7.72
N LEU A 74 -13.17 6.17 8.69
CA LEU A 74 -11.95 6.47 9.45
C LEU A 74 -10.85 5.47 9.10
N SER A 75 -9.62 5.94 8.96
CA SER A 75 -8.42 5.11 8.79
C SER A 75 -7.54 5.22 10.04
N THR A 76 -7.09 4.08 10.58
CA THR A 76 -6.18 4.01 11.73
C THR A 76 -5.08 2.98 11.52
N SER A 77 -3.98 3.12 12.27
CA SER A 77 -2.87 2.18 12.23
C SER A 77 -2.38 1.82 13.63
N PHE A 78 -2.05 0.55 13.80
CA PHE A 78 -1.46 0.00 15.02
C PHE A 78 0.03 -0.32 14.88
N VAL A 79 0.62 -0.08 13.69
CA VAL A 79 2.00 -0.48 13.39
C VAL A 79 2.86 0.64 12.83
N ASP A 80 2.26 1.64 12.18
CA ASP A 80 3.01 2.65 11.48
C ASP A 80 3.92 3.45 12.41
N MET A 81 5.03 3.86 11.84
CA MET A 81 6.05 4.69 12.45
C MET A 81 6.22 5.97 11.65
N ASP A 82 6.60 7.03 12.32
CA ASP A 82 7.02 8.26 11.68
C ASP A 82 8.43 8.11 11.05
N GLU A 83 8.91 9.16 10.43
CA GLU A 83 10.24 9.22 9.83
C GLU A 83 11.41 9.02 10.79
N ARG A 84 11.16 9.14 12.11
CA ARG A 84 12.16 8.94 13.19
C ARG A 84 11.99 7.58 13.86
N LEU A 85 11.20 6.68 13.27
CA LEU A 85 10.83 5.39 13.84
C LEU A 85 10.10 5.50 15.19
N GLN A 86 9.38 6.62 15.43
CA GLN A 86 8.49 6.74 16.56
C GLN A 86 7.08 6.30 16.17
N PRO A 87 6.32 5.71 17.09
CA PRO A 87 4.92 5.36 16.82
C PRO A 87 4.11 6.57 16.37
N VAL A 88 3.35 6.44 15.26
CA VAL A 88 2.44 7.50 14.81
C VAL A 88 1.34 7.78 15.84
N PRO A 89 0.69 8.96 15.82
CA PRO A 89 -0.30 9.37 16.84
C PRO A 89 -1.38 8.33 17.13
N SER A 90 -1.93 7.66 16.12
CA SER A 90 -3.00 6.65 16.31
C SER A 90 -2.58 5.46 17.19
N ARG A 91 -1.29 5.17 17.32
CA ARG A 91 -0.77 4.09 18.18
C ARG A 91 -0.80 4.45 19.69
N TRP A 92 -1.07 5.68 20.01
CA TRP A 92 -1.27 6.16 21.40
C TRP A 92 -2.73 6.22 21.80
N ALA A 93 -3.66 5.84 20.90
CA ALA A 93 -5.08 5.84 21.19
C ALA A 93 -5.44 4.79 22.22
N SER A 94 -6.32 5.16 23.16
CA SER A 94 -6.92 4.22 24.10
C SER A 94 -8.07 3.44 23.45
N THR A 95 -8.51 2.37 24.12
CA THR A 95 -9.69 1.60 23.68
C THR A 95 -10.95 2.48 23.72
N GLU A 96 -11.07 3.36 24.71
CA GLU A 96 -12.20 4.29 24.86
C GLU A 96 -12.25 5.31 23.73
N GLU A 97 -11.10 5.82 23.29
CA GLU A 97 -11.01 6.73 22.15
C GLU A 97 -11.48 6.04 20.87
N LEU A 98 -10.96 4.84 20.57
CA LEU A 98 -11.36 4.09 19.39
C LEU A 98 -12.85 3.72 19.42
N ASP A 99 -13.37 3.35 20.58
CA ASP A 99 -14.78 3.04 20.79
C ASP A 99 -15.68 4.27 20.52
N ALA A 100 -15.32 5.44 21.03
CA ALA A 100 -16.05 6.68 20.79
C ALA A 100 -16.07 7.09 19.30
N LEU A 101 -14.93 6.97 18.63
CA LEU A 101 -14.84 7.22 17.18
C LEU A 101 -15.68 6.22 16.38
N CYS A 102 -15.71 4.94 16.79
CA CYS A 102 -16.57 3.93 16.17
C CYS A 102 -18.06 4.19 16.41
N ALA A 103 -18.45 4.80 17.52
CA ALA A 103 -19.83 5.23 17.72
C ALA A 103 -20.26 6.28 16.68
N VAL A 104 -19.42 7.27 16.37
CA VAL A 104 -19.64 8.24 15.27
C VAL A 104 -19.80 7.53 13.92
N LEU A 105 -18.96 6.53 13.64
CA LEU A 105 -19.06 5.74 12.39
C LEU A 105 -20.38 4.98 12.32
N GLY A 106 -20.84 4.40 13.44
CA GLY A 106 -22.13 3.70 13.52
C GLY A 106 -23.33 4.60 13.25
N GLU A 107 -23.36 5.78 13.87
CA GLU A 107 -24.41 6.79 13.66
C GLU A 107 -24.46 7.27 12.20
N THR A 108 -23.31 7.38 11.54
CA THR A 108 -23.19 7.89 10.18
C THR A 108 -23.16 6.79 9.12
N LYS A 109 -23.23 5.51 9.51
CA LYS A 109 -23.15 4.33 8.63
C LYS A 109 -21.88 4.31 7.78
N LYS A 110 -20.76 4.62 8.41
CA LYS A 110 -19.43 4.63 7.82
C LYS A 110 -18.57 3.49 8.37
N LEU A 111 -17.41 3.25 7.76
CA LEU A 111 -16.54 2.12 8.08
C LEU A 111 -15.25 2.53 8.81
N LEU A 112 -14.61 1.54 9.43
CA LEU A 112 -13.27 1.64 9.99
C LEU A 112 -12.28 0.82 9.14
N GLN A 113 -11.26 1.47 8.61
CA GLN A 113 -10.11 0.85 7.95
C GLN A 113 -8.93 0.79 8.91
N VAL A 114 -8.26 -0.37 8.99
CA VAL A 114 -7.18 -0.59 9.95
C VAL A 114 -5.93 -1.15 9.26
N VAL A 115 -4.75 -0.59 9.58
CA VAL A 115 -3.47 -1.25 9.39
C VAL A 115 -3.12 -1.98 10.69
N HIS A 116 -3.09 -3.33 10.64
CA HIS A 116 -2.93 -4.18 11.82
C HIS A 116 -1.49 -4.70 11.95
N GLU A 117 -1.22 -5.45 13.02
CA GLU A 117 0.10 -6.03 13.35
C GLU A 117 0.42 -7.26 12.47
N PHE A 118 0.45 -7.09 11.15
CA PHE A 118 0.61 -8.15 10.14
C PHE A 118 1.89 -8.99 10.27
N TYR A 119 2.82 -8.57 11.11
CA TYR A 119 4.07 -9.28 11.41
C TYR A 119 3.96 -10.23 12.62
N ASP A 120 2.82 -10.23 13.33
CA ASP A 120 2.57 -11.02 14.53
C ASP A 120 1.16 -11.61 14.49
N ILE A 121 1.09 -12.95 14.46
CA ILE A 121 -0.17 -13.69 14.31
C ILE A 121 -1.07 -13.54 15.55
N ASP A 122 -0.51 -13.59 16.75
CA ASP A 122 -1.30 -13.50 17.99
C ASP A 122 -1.89 -12.10 18.14
N LEU A 123 -1.13 -11.06 17.84
CA LEU A 123 -1.63 -9.69 17.81
C LEU A 123 -2.70 -9.50 16.74
N THR A 124 -2.51 -10.10 15.55
CA THR A 124 -3.51 -10.04 14.48
C THR A 124 -4.83 -10.73 14.91
N LEU A 125 -4.76 -11.90 15.54
CA LEU A 125 -5.95 -12.60 16.07
C LEU A 125 -6.69 -11.74 17.11
N ALA A 126 -5.96 -11.17 18.05
CA ALA A 126 -6.53 -10.25 19.05
C ALA A 126 -7.17 -9.01 18.39
N ARG A 127 -6.55 -8.51 17.30
CA ARG A 127 -7.10 -7.38 16.55
C ARG A 127 -8.38 -7.74 15.81
N VAL A 128 -8.47 -8.92 15.21
CA VAL A 128 -9.72 -9.43 14.59
C VAL A 128 -10.85 -9.48 15.63
N ASP A 129 -10.57 -9.99 16.83
CA ASP A 129 -11.57 -10.02 17.91
C ASP A 129 -12.01 -8.60 18.32
N GLN A 130 -11.08 -7.67 18.51
CA GLN A 130 -11.42 -6.29 18.86
C GLN A 130 -12.26 -5.62 17.76
N LEU A 131 -11.89 -5.80 16.50
CA LEU A 131 -12.64 -5.25 15.37
C LEU A 131 -14.05 -5.84 15.25
N ALA A 132 -14.19 -7.13 15.56
CA ALA A 132 -15.48 -7.80 15.61
C ALA A 132 -16.39 -7.25 16.72
N GLU A 133 -15.86 -7.03 17.91
CA GLU A 133 -16.64 -6.43 19.01
C GLU A 133 -17.07 -4.97 18.68
N LEU A 134 -16.19 -4.17 18.08
CA LEU A 134 -16.54 -2.83 17.59
C LEU A 134 -17.60 -2.87 16.48
N SER A 135 -17.47 -3.83 15.55
CA SER A 135 -18.45 -4.04 14.48
C SER A 135 -19.83 -4.38 15.02
N LEU A 136 -19.91 -5.32 15.98
CA LEU A 136 -21.17 -5.75 16.61
C LEU A 136 -21.78 -4.63 17.47
N LYS A 137 -20.94 -3.92 18.25
CA LYS A 137 -21.40 -2.90 19.18
C LYS A 137 -21.98 -1.67 18.47
N HIS A 138 -21.32 -1.23 17.37
CA HIS A 138 -21.65 0.01 16.69
C HIS A 138 -22.33 -0.19 15.33
N ASP A 139 -22.60 -1.44 14.92
CA ASP A 139 -23.17 -1.77 13.62
C ASP A 139 -22.37 -1.19 12.43
N ILE A 140 -21.04 -1.30 12.50
CA ILE A 140 -20.10 -0.81 11.46
C ILE A 140 -19.43 -1.96 10.72
N THR A 141 -18.98 -1.68 9.49
CA THR A 141 -18.03 -2.53 8.79
C THR A 141 -16.61 -2.16 9.20
N THR A 142 -15.77 -3.15 9.48
CA THR A 142 -14.34 -2.98 9.72
C THR A 142 -13.54 -3.71 8.65
N THR A 143 -12.44 -3.11 8.22
CA THR A 143 -11.52 -3.75 7.29
C THR A 143 -10.12 -3.71 7.86
N LEU A 144 -9.33 -4.76 7.65
CA LEU A 144 -7.94 -4.82 8.08
C LEU A 144 -7.02 -5.12 6.89
N SER A 145 -5.92 -4.41 6.80
CA SER A 145 -4.93 -4.55 5.73
C SER A 145 -3.51 -4.42 6.26
N PRO A 146 -2.55 -4.99 5.56
CA PRO A 146 -2.70 -6.02 4.53
C PRO A 146 -2.65 -7.43 5.12
N LEU A 147 -3.38 -8.37 4.55
CA LEU A 147 -3.21 -9.79 4.87
C LEU A 147 -2.23 -10.39 3.87
N PHE A 148 -0.99 -10.59 4.31
CA PHE A 148 0.07 -11.16 3.50
C PHE A 148 0.16 -12.68 3.66
N LEU A 149 0.31 -13.39 2.54
CA LEU A 149 0.53 -14.83 2.52
C LEU A 149 1.92 -15.13 1.93
N ASN A 150 2.69 -15.93 2.65
CA ASN A 150 3.95 -16.52 2.17
C ASN A 150 4.09 -17.94 2.74
N ALA A 151 5.13 -18.67 2.32
CA ALA A 151 5.32 -20.06 2.74
C ALA A 151 5.50 -20.21 4.27
N ASP A 152 6.08 -19.20 4.93
CA ASP A 152 6.43 -19.28 6.35
C ASP A 152 5.24 -18.93 7.28
N ASN A 153 4.19 -18.28 6.75
CA ASN A 153 3.04 -17.83 7.56
C ASN A 153 1.69 -18.44 7.16
N ALA A 154 1.67 -19.45 6.29
CA ALA A 154 0.44 -20.03 5.75
C ALA A 154 -0.52 -20.54 6.84
N ASP A 155 0.01 -21.23 7.86
CA ASP A 155 -0.79 -21.71 8.99
C ASP A 155 -1.37 -20.57 9.82
N GLY A 156 -0.60 -19.49 10.01
CA GLY A 156 -1.04 -18.28 10.69
C GLY A 156 -2.16 -17.58 9.93
N VAL A 157 -2.01 -17.43 8.61
CA VAL A 157 -3.07 -16.86 7.76
C VAL A 157 -4.34 -17.73 7.80
N ALA A 158 -4.21 -19.05 7.79
CA ALA A 158 -5.35 -19.96 7.95
C ALA A 158 -6.04 -19.77 9.31
N ALA A 159 -5.29 -19.59 10.40
CA ALA A 159 -5.84 -19.32 11.73
C ALA A 159 -6.56 -17.96 11.79
N ILE A 160 -6.00 -16.90 11.15
CA ILE A 160 -6.65 -15.59 11.03
C ILE A 160 -7.98 -15.73 10.28
N MET A 161 -8.00 -16.43 9.15
CA MET A 161 -9.22 -16.61 8.36
C MET A 161 -10.28 -17.41 9.12
N ALA A 162 -9.90 -18.47 9.85
CA ALA A 162 -10.82 -19.20 10.70
C ALA A 162 -11.43 -18.31 11.81
N ARG A 163 -10.62 -17.39 12.40
CA ARG A 163 -11.13 -16.43 13.37
C ARG A 163 -12.07 -15.40 12.72
N VAL A 164 -11.76 -14.92 11.52
CA VAL A 164 -12.67 -14.04 10.76
C VAL A 164 -14.00 -14.74 10.49
N ASP A 165 -13.98 -15.99 10.04
CA ASP A 165 -15.20 -16.79 9.79
C ASP A 165 -16.04 -16.96 11.07
N GLU A 166 -15.40 -17.24 12.20
CA GLU A 166 -16.04 -17.32 13.52
C GLU A 166 -16.74 -16.02 13.89
N GLN A 167 -16.05 -14.88 13.74
CA GLN A 167 -16.59 -13.59 14.10
C GLN A 167 -17.72 -13.14 13.14
N MET A 168 -17.58 -13.41 11.84
CA MET A 168 -18.64 -13.13 10.86
C MET A 168 -19.88 -14.02 11.08
N ALA A 169 -19.71 -15.26 11.52
CA ALA A 169 -20.83 -16.12 11.92
C ALA A 169 -21.60 -15.58 13.14
N ARG A 170 -20.98 -14.78 14.01
CA ARG A 170 -21.63 -14.04 15.10
C ARG A 170 -22.37 -12.78 14.62
N GLY A 171 -22.21 -12.40 13.35
CA GLY A 171 -22.82 -11.21 12.75
C GLY A 171 -21.87 -10.01 12.64
N ALA A 172 -20.60 -10.14 13.02
CA ALA A 172 -19.60 -9.08 12.83
C ALA A 172 -19.30 -8.92 11.32
N ARG A 173 -18.91 -7.70 10.93
CA ARG A 173 -18.48 -7.39 9.57
C ARG A 173 -17.00 -7.00 9.58
N VAL A 174 -16.12 -8.02 9.52
CA VAL A 174 -14.67 -7.86 9.55
C VAL A 174 -14.07 -8.39 8.24
N TRP A 175 -13.50 -7.52 7.41
CA TRP A 175 -13.05 -7.87 6.07
C TRP A 175 -11.53 -7.71 5.93
N PRO A 176 -10.75 -8.82 5.91
CA PRO A 176 -9.35 -8.77 5.54
C PRO A 176 -9.17 -8.32 4.09
N GLN A 177 -8.24 -7.41 3.85
CA GLN A 177 -7.86 -6.97 2.52
C GLN A 177 -6.61 -7.71 2.06
N VAL A 178 -6.70 -8.28 0.86
CA VAL A 178 -5.62 -9.04 0.21
C VAL A 178 -5.31 -8.41 -1.13
N GLN A 179 -4.03 -8.14 -1.38
CA GLN A 179 -3.58 -7.75 -2.72
C GLN A 179 -3.47 -8.98 -3.63
N THR A 180 -3.49 -8.76 -4.95
CA THR A 180 -3.42 -9.85 -5.91
C THR A 180 -2.00 -10.18 -6.34
N ARG A 181 -1.11 -9.20 -6.40
CA ARG A 181 0.25 -9.32 -6.91
C ARG A 181 1.27 -9.62 -5.81
N PRO A 182 2.43 -10.18 -6.16
CA PRO A 182 3.57 -10.25 -5.24
C PRO A 182 4.01 -8.86 -4.75
N ILE A 183 4.69 -8.84 -3.61
CA ILE A 183 5.30 -7.63 -3.05
C ILE A 183 6.69 -7.49 -3.65
N ASP A 184 6.89 -6.43 -4.40
CA ASP A 184 8.16 -6.06 -5.01
C ASP A 184 8.67 -4.76 -4.36
N ILE A 185 9.84 -4.80 -3.72
CA ILE A 185 10.46 -3.64 -3.06
C ILE A 185 11.65 -3.18 -3.88
N SER A 186 11.58 -1.93 -4.37
CA SER A 186 12.68 -1.27 -5.06
C SER A 186 13.34 -0.23 -4.15
N PHE A 187 14.65 -0.05 -4.31
CA PHE A 187 15.39 0.98 -3.57
C PHE A 187 16.69 1.33 -4.25
N SER A 188 17.24 2.49 -3.88
CA SER A 188 18.63 2.87 -4.05
C SER A 188 19.22 3.21 -2.68
N LEU A 189 20.53 3.40 -2.58
CA LEU A 189 21.13 3.84 -1.32
C LEU A 189 21.01 5.37 -1.08
N GLU A 190 20.40 6.08 -2.01
CA GLU A 190 20.05 7.50 -1.84
C GLU A 190 18.74 7.72 -1.10
N VAL A 191 17.84 6.72 -1.11
CA VAL A 191 16.49 6.82 -0.55
C VAL A 191 16.25 5.74 0.51
N PRO A 192 15.73 6.09 1.70
CA PRO A 192 15.42 5.12 2.74
C PRO A 192 14.46 4.03 2.24
N SER A 193 14.75 2.78 2.59
CA SER A 193 13.91 1.62 2.29
C SER A 193 13.56 0.85 3.56
N LEU A 194 12.37 0.25 3.57
CA LEU A 194 11.89 -0.63 4.64
C LEU A 194 12.83 -1.83 4.88
N LEU A 195 13.60 -2.25 3.87
CA LEU A 195 14.57 -3.34 3.99
C LEU A 195 15.67 -3.05 5.02
N PHE A 196 15.99 -1.78 5.24
CA PHE A 196 17.03 -1.36 6.19
C PHE A 196 16.51 -1.08 7.61
N MET A 197 15.18 -1.12 7.86
CA MET A 197 14.61 -0.77 9.18
C MET A 197 15.14 -1.65 10.34
N ARG A 198 15.57 -2.87 10.06
CA ARG A 198 16.17 -3.78 11.04
C ARG A 198 17.70 -3.67 11.14
N LEU A 199 18.29 -2.74 10.41
CA LEU A 199 19.73 -2.47 10.33
C LEU A 199 19.96 -1.01 10.77
N PRO A 200 20.07 -0.75 12.07
CA PRO A 200 20.02 0.63 12.60
C PRO A 200 21.15 1.52 12.09
N THR A 201 22.35 0.99 11.83
CA THR A 201 23.46 1.77 11.28
C THR A 201 23.18 2.16 9.82
N TRP A 202 22.75 1.19 8.99
CA TRP A 202 22.33 1.44 7.62
C TRP A 202 21.16 2.41 7.55
N TYR A 203 20.11 2.15 8.34
CA TYR A 203 18.92 3.00 8.32
C TYR A 203 19.24 4.43 8.76
N GLY A 204 20.00 4.58 9.84
CA GLY A 204 20.44 5.89 10.32
C GLY A 204 21.26 6.67 9.28
N LEU A 205 22.18 5.97 8.60
CA LEU A 205 23.01 6.57 7.56
C LEU A 205 22.19 7.04 6.36
N ILE A 206 21.32 6.17 5.81
CA ILE A 206 20.53 6.50 4.60
C ILE A 206 19.40 7.50 4.93
N ARG A 207 18.78 7.40 6.11
CA ARG A 207 17.64 8.24 6.48
C ARG A 207 17.99 9.65 6.91
N PHE A 208 19.08 9.79 7.67
CA PHE A 208 19.45 11.07 8.30
C PHE A 208 20.75 11.66 7.77
N GLY A 209 21.56 10.86 7.07
CA GLY A 209 22.76 11.34 6.39
C GLY A 209 22.43 12.06 5.08
N THR A 210 23.33 12.93 4.68
CA THR A 210 23.33 13.50 3.33
C THR A 210 23.90 12.49 2.34
N LYS A 211 23.70 12.70 1.04
CA LYS A 211 24.34 11.90 -0.02
C LYS A 211 25.86 11.84 0.16
N ALA A 212 26.48 12.95 0.56
CA ALA A 212 27.92 13.01 0.82
C ALA A 212 28.33 12.12 2.02
N ASP A 213 27.51 12.09 3.08
CA ASP A 213 27.77 11.22 4.26
C ASP A 213 27.68 9.74 3.87
N VAL A 214 26.69 9.35 3.06
CA VAL A 214 26.56 7.98 2.57
C VAL A 214 27.78 7.59 1.72
N LEU A 215 28.14 8.41 0.75
CA LEU A 215 29.32 8.17 -0.09
C LEU A 215 30.62 8.08 0.74
N ALA A 216 30.79 8.94 1.73
CA ALA A 216 31.96 8.92 2.62
C ALA A 216 32.00 7.61 3.44
N ALA A 217 30.88 7.21 4.03
CA ALA A 217 30.80 6.00 4.83
C ALA A 217 31.06 4.72 4.02
N LEU A 218 30.54 4.64 2.79
CA LEU A 218 30.76 3.50 1.90
C LEU A 218 32.19 3.42 1.35
N ASN A 219 32.90 4.54 1.24
CA ASN A 219 34.29 4.61 0.85
C ASN A 219 35.28 4.40 2.02
N ASP A 220 34.85 4.62 3.26
CA ASP A 220 35.68 4.37 4.44
C ASP A 220 35.75 2.88 4.76
N PRO A 221 36.94 2.22 4.76
CA PRO A 221 37.04 0.79 4.96
C PRO A 221 36.48 0.29 6.30
N ALA A 222 36.60 1.10 7.37
CA ALA A 222 36.16 0.69 8.70
C ALA A 222 34.62 0.78 8.81
N GLN A 223 34.03 1.85 8.30
CA GLN A 223 32.57 2.01 8.27
C GLN A 223 31.91 0.99 7.33
N ARG A 224 32.48 0.79 6.12
CA ARG A 224 32.02 -0.25 5.19
C ARG A 224 32.05 -1.64 5.84
N ALA A 225 33.12 -2.00 6.57
CA ALA A 225 33.21 -3.28 7.28
C ALA A 225 32.11 -3.41 8.35
N ALA A 226 31.83 -2.36 9.12
CA ALA A 226 30.77 -2.35 10.12
C ALA A 226 29.38 -2.53 9.49
N LEU A 227 29.08 -1.80 8.41
CA LEU A 227 27.84 -1.91 7.64
C LEU A 227 27.67 -3.32 7.05
N THR A 228 28.74 -3.89 6.50
CA THR A 228 28.75 -5.25 5.95
C THR A 228 28.47 -6.28 7.05
N GLN A 229 29.09 -6.13 8.22
CA GLN A 229 28.88 -7.02 9.36
C GLN A 229 27.44 -6.95 9.87
N GLU A 230 26.86 -5.76 9.99
CA GLU A 230 25.45 -5.59 10.40
C GLU A 230 24.49 -6.26 9.42
N ALA A 231 24.72 -6.16 8.11
CA ALA A 231 23.87 -6.69 7.06
C ALA A 231 24.09 -8.20 6.77
N ALA A 232 25.18 -8.79 7.25
CA ALA A 232 25.55 -10.20 6.98
C ALA A 232 24.45 -11.24 7.30
N PRO A 233 23.62 -11.11 8.38
CA PRO A 233 22.54 -12.04 8.65
C PRO A 233 21.47 -12.13 7.56
N MET A 234 21.37 -11.11 6.70
CA MET A 234 20.40 -11.04 5.60
C MET A 234 21.02 -11.41 4.24
N MET A 235 22.12 -12.16 4.20
CA MET A 235 22.87 -12.45 2.97
C MET A 235 22.01 -13.14 1.89
N SER A 236 21.06 -13.96 2.26
CA SER A 236 20.13 -14.59 1.31
C SER A 236 19.29 -13.55 0.57
N LEU A 237 18.82 -12.50 1.26
CA LEU A 237 18.11 -11.38 0.64
C LEU A 237 19.03 -10.61 -0.29
N TRP A 238 20.22 -10.21 0.17
CA TRP A 238 21.16 -9.46 -0.67
C TRP A 238 21.56 -10.24 -1.92
N SER A 239 21.75 -11.55 -1.80
CA SER A 239 22.06 -12.42 -2.93
C SER A 239 20.96 -12.43 -4.00
N ALA A 240 19.70 -12.36 -3.60
CA ALA A 240 18.54 -12.41 -4.47
C ALA A 240 18.15 -11.06 -5.08
N LEU A 241 18.72 -9.94 -4.62
CA LEU A 241 18.45 -8.63 -5.22
C LEU A 241 18.83 -8.61 -6.68
N VAL A 242 17.96 -8.01 -7.50
CA VAL A 242 18.19 -7.84 -8.95
C VAL A 242 18.56 -6.38 -9.21
N VAL A 243 19.57 -6.15 -10.04
CA VAL A 243 19.90 -4.81 -10.56
C VAL A 243 18.80 -4.39 -11.51
N ARG A 244 18.09 -3.32 -11.14
CA ARG A 244 16.92 -2.83 -11.87
C ARG A 244 17.24 -1.70 -12.83
N ARG A 245 18.14 -0.81 -12.41
CA ARG A 245 18.57 0.35 -13.18
C ARG A 245 19.98 0.76 -12.78
N VAL A 246 20.74 1.15 -13.77
CA VAL A 246 22.02 1.87 -13.66
C VAL A 246 22.03 2.99 -14.70
N GLN A 247 22.85 4.02 -14.47
CA GLN A 247 22.98 5.13 -15.43
C GLN A 247 24.16 4.93 -16.40
N SER A 248 25.25 4.35 -15.89
CA SER A 248 26.47 4.21 -16.69
C SER A 248 26.33 3.11 -17.76
N ALA A 249 26.83 3.39 -18.95
CA ALA A 249 26.91 2.39 -20.01
C ALA A 249 27.81 1.19 -19.63
N ALA A 250 28.78 1.41 -18.74
CA ALA A 250 29.68 0.36 -18.26
C ALA A 250 28.95 -0.74 -17.46
N ASN A 251 27.89 -0.39 -16.75
CA ASN A 251 27.13 -1.31 -15.91
C ASN A 251 25.80 -1.78 -16.58
N ALA A 252 25.48 -1.30 -17.79
CA ALA A 252 24.20 -1.56 -18.44
C ALA A 252 23.91 -3.07 -18.62
N GLU A 253 24.92 -3.90 -18.85
CA GLU A 253 24.80 -5.36 -18.99
C GLU A 253 24.44 -6.07 -17.67
N LEU A 254 24.51 -5.38 -16.54
CA LEU A 254 24.17 -5.92 -15.20
C LEU A 254 22.67 -5.84 -14.91
N ILE A 255 21.92 -5.03 -15.67
CA ILE A 255 20.47 -4.91 -15.50
C ILE A 255 19.82 -6.30 -15.69
N GLY A 256 18.95 -6.67 -14.75
CA GLY A 256 18.25 -7.96 -14.71
C GLY A 256 19.04 -9.11 -14.07
N LYS A 257 20.34 -8.92 -13.75
CA LYS A 257 21.13 -9.92 -13.02
C LYS A 257 20.95 -9.77 -11.53
N THR A 258 21.03 -10.89 -10.82
CA THR A 258 21.08 -10.91 -9.36
C THR A 258 22.46 -10.46 -8.84
N LEU A 259 22.50 -9.93 -7.62
CA LEU A 259 23.79 -9.59 -7.00
C LEU A 259 24.66 -10.82 -6.78
N ALA A 260 24.09 -12.01 -6.59
CA ALA A 260 24.85 -13.27 -6.52
C ALA A 260 25.55 -13.61 -7.84
N GLU A 261 24.88 -13.44 -8.98
CA GLU A 261 25.48 -13.65 -10.30
C GLU A 261 26.62 -12.67 -10.56
N ILE A 262 26.41 -11.38 -10.22
CA ILE A 262 27.45 -10.36 -10.40
C ILE A 262 28.62 -10.59 -9.44
N ALA A 263 28.34 -10.97 -8.19
CA ALA A 263 29.38 -11.31 -7.21
C ALA A 263 30.28 -12.44 -7.69
N SER A 264 29.68 -13.46 -8.31
CA SER A 264 30.44 -14.57 -8.92
C SER A 264 31.33 -14.11 -10.09
N LEU A 265 30.90 -13.13 -10.88
CA LEU A 265 31.68 -12.54 -11.97
C LEU A 265 32.82 -11.64 -11.46
N ARG A 266 32.57 -10.87 -10.39
CA ARG A 266 33.55 -9.92 -9.84
C ARG A 266 34.49 -10.52 -8.78
N GLY A 267 34.18 -11.72 -8.27
CA GLY A 267 34.95 -12.40 -7.23
C GLY A 267 34.82 -11.79 -5.84
N ASN A 268 33.66 -11.18 -5.52
CA ASN A 268 33.36 -10.55 -4.25
C ASN A 268 32.02 -11.05 -3.66
N THR A 269 31.51 -10.43 -2.60
CA THR A 269 30.22 -10.80 -2.00
C THR A 269 29.06 -10.04 -2.64
N PRO A 270 27.80 -10.55 -2.60
CA PRO A 270 26.63 -9.80 -3.06
C PRO A 270 26.46 -8.43 -2.40
N LEU A 271 26.80 -8.31 -1.13
CA LEU A 271 26.72 -7.05 -0.40
C LEU A 271 27.80 -6.05 -0.87
N ASP A 272 29.03 -6.55 -1.16
CA ASP A 272 30.05 -5.73 -1.78
C ASP A 272 29.62 -5.24 -3.17
N VAL A 273 29.00 -6.11 -3.97
CA VAL A 273 28.44 -5.70 -5.29
C VAL A 273 27.42 -4.58 -5.13
N MET A 274 26.51 -4.67 -4.15
CA MET A 274 25.53 -3.61 -3.89
C MET A 274 26.22 -2.28 -3.59
N ILE A 275 27.20 -2.32 -2.70
CA ILE A 275 27.96 -1.13 -2.29
C ILE A 275 28.76 -0.57 -3.47
N ASP A 276 29.52 -1.42 -4.17
CA ASP A 276 30.37 -1.00 -5.28
C ASP A 276 29.56 -0.40 -6.42
N LEU A 277 28.46 -1.04 -6.84
CA LEU A 277 27.56 -0.49 -7.85
C LEU A 277 26.94 0.83 -7.40
N SER A 278 26.56 0.95 -6.13
CA SER A 278 26.03 2.21 -5.62
C SER A 278 27.08 3.34 -5.67
N LEU A 279 28.33 3.03 -5.40
CA LEU A 279 29.44 4.01 -5.54
C LEU A 279 29.73 4.34 -7.01
N GLU A 280 29.78 3.33 -7.89
CA GLU A 280 30.00 3.47 -9.34
C GLU A 280 28.92 4.35 -10.01
N GLU A 281 27.69 4.32 -9.49
CA GLU A 281 26.50 5.02 -10.01
C GLU A 281 26.11 6.26 -9.18
N ASP A 282 26.99 6.77 -8.33
CA ASP A 282 26.74 7.94 -7.47
C ASP A 282 25.45 7.82 -6.63
N LEU A 283 25.21 6.62 -6.05
CA LEU A 283 24.04 6.16 -5.28
C LEU A 283 22.73 5.96 -6.09
N ASP A 284 22.70 6.20 -7.39
CA ASP A 284 21.53 6.00 -8.26
C ASP A 284 21.50 4.61 -8.95
N ALA A 285 22.17 3.61 -8.38
CA ALA A 285 21.92 2.23 -8.70
C ALA A 285 20.62 1.77 -8.03
N HIS A 286 19.66 1.27 -8.80
CA HIS A 286 18.40 0.77 -8.27
C HIS A 286 18.40 -0.76 -8.21
N PHE A 287 17.97 -1.26 -7.05
CA PHE A 287 17.87 -2.69 -6.77
C PHE A 287 16.41 -3.08 -6.54
N LEU A 288 16.08 -4.33 -6.84
CA LEU A 288 14.76 -4.91 -6.67
C LEU A 288 14.85 -6.15 -5.79
N ALA A 289 14.18 -6.13 -4.65
CA ALA A 289 13.80 -7.32 -3.90
C ALA A 289 12.45 -7.81 -4.42
N ALA A 290 12.47 -8.76 -5.34
CA ALA A 290 11.27 -9.27 -5.99
C ALA A 290 10.58 -10.33 -5.14
N SER A 291 9.24 -10.36 -5.20
CA SER A 291 8.40 -11.43 -4.64
C SER A 291 8.63 -11.69 -3.13
N MET A 292 8.71 -10.62 -2.35
CA MET A 292 8.89 -10.67 -0.90
C MET A 292 7.68 -11.24 -0.14
N GLY A 293 6.56 -11.46 -0.82
CA GLY A 293 5.34 -12.09 -0.32
C GLY A 293 4.32 -12.25 -1.44
N HIS A 294 3.24 -12.98 -1.22
CA HIS A 294 2.22 -13.33 -2.21
C HIS A 294 2.78 -14.00 -3.48
N ASN A 295 3.81 -14.81 -3.35
CA ASN A 295 4.49 -15.46 -4.47
C ASN A 295 4.04 -16.90 -4.72
N ASP A 296 3.28 -17.52 -3.81
CA ASP A 296 2.65 -18.82 -3.98
C ASP A 296 1.28 -18.66 -4.67
N VAL A 297 1.26 -18.75 -5.99
CA VAL A 297 0.04 -18.53 -6.80
C VAL A 297 -1.11 -19.46 -6.41
N PRO A 298 -0.92 -20.79 -6.20
CA PRO A 298 -1.97 -21.68 -5.70
C PRO A 298 -2.55 -21.24 -4.36
N ALA A 299 -1.71 -20.95 -3.39
CA ALA A 299 -2.13 -20.55 -2.04
C ALA A 299 -2.84 -19.19 -2.02
N VAL A 300 -2.31 -18.20 -2.74
CA VAL A 300 -2.96 -16.88 -2.90
C VAL A 300 -4.29 -17.03 -3.65
N GLY A 301 -4.35 -17.84 -4.71
CA GLY A 301 -5.59 -18.13 -5.43
C GLY A 301 -6.66 -18.76 -4.54
N ALA A 302 -6.27 -19.67 -3.65
CA ALA A 302 -7.18 -20.28 -2.67
C ALA A 302 -7.67 -19.23 -1.64
N LEU A 303 -6.80 -18.32 -1.21
CA LEU A 303 -7.18 -17.22 -0.31
C LEU A 303 -8.14 -16.23 -0.99
N LEU A 304 -7.85 -15.80 -2.21
CA LEU A 304 -8.72 -14.89 -2.99
C LEU A 304 -10.11 -15.49 -3.27
N LYS A 305 -10.25 -16.82 -3.28
CA LYS A 305 -11.50 -17.53 -3.49
C LYS A 305 -12.43 -17.49 -2.27
N GLN A 306 -11.90 -17.20 -1.09
CA GLN A 306 -12.69 -17.19 0.13
C GLN A 306 -13.75 -16.08 0.10
N PRO A 307 -14.98 -16.34 0.57
CA PRO A 307 -16.07 -15.37 0.52
C PRO A 307 -15.84 -14.18 1.47
N ASN A 308 -15.07 -14.39 2.55
CA ASN A 308 -14.82 -13.41 3.61
C ASN A 308 -13.48 -12.67 3.45
N VAL A 309 -12.95 -12.61 2.22
CA VAL A 309 -11.75 -11.87 1.86
C VAL A 309 -12.11 -10.83 0.81
N MET A 310 -11.70 -9.60 1.01
CA MET A 310 -11.84 -8.52 0.04
C MET A 310 -10.52 -8.30 -0.73
N ILE A 311 -10.59 -8.12 -2.04
CA ILE A 311 -9.44 -7.65 -2.81
C ILE A 311 -9.27 -6.15 -2.54
N GLY A 312 -8.11 -5.77 -2.01
CA GLY A 312 -7.76 -4.42 -1.65
C GLY A 312 -6.27 -4.28 -1.41
N ALA A 313 -5.86 -3.27 -0.65
CA ALA A 313 -4.46 -3.01 -0.28
C ALA A 313 -3.50 -2.94 -1.49
N SER A 314 -3.96 -2.34 -2.60
CA SER A 314 -3.13 -2.23 -3.82
C SER A 314 -1.98 -1.23 -3.66
N ASP A 315 -2.08 -0.28 -2.73
CA ASP A 315 -1.16 0.85 -2.56
C ASP A 315 -0.90 1.63 -3.86
N GLY A 316 -1.85 1.59 -4.80
CA GLY A 316 -1.73 2.26 -6.10
C GLY A 316 -1.53 3.77 -5.94
N GLY A 317 -0.31 4.25 -6.24
CA GLY A 317 0.10 5.65 -6.06
C GLY A 317 0.75 5.96 -4.72
N ALA A 318 0.76 5.04 -3.74
CA ALA A 318 1.58 5.13 -2.55
C ALA A 318 2.94 4.47 -2.77
N HIS A 319 3.90 4.76 -1.89
CA HIS A 319 5.25 4.15 -1.88
C HIS A 319 5.98 4.19 -3.24
N ILE A 320 5.73 5.21 -4.05
CA ILE A 320 6.16 5.30 -5.45
C ILE A 320 7.69 5.16 -5.66
N LEU A 321 8.49 5.45 -4.64
CA LEU A 321 9.94 5.27 -4.67
C LEU A 321 10.39 3.87 -4.20
N SER A 322 9.52 3.13 -3.50
CA SER A 322 9.87 1.87 -2.84
C SER A 322 9.16 0.65 -3.39
N PHE A 323 7.93 0.80 -3.89
CA PHE A 323 7.13 -0.31 -4.40
C PHE A 323 6.71 -0.08 -5.84
N SER A 324 6.61 -1.19 -6.58
CA SER A 324 5.89 -1.21 -7.84
C SER A 324 4.43 -1.53 -7.56
N THR A 325 3.62 -0.51 -7.30
CA THR A 325 2.23 -0.64 -6.82
C THR A 325 1.18 -0.65 -7.92
N TYR A 326 1.55 -0.92 -9.16
CA TYR A 326 0.64 -0.89 -10.31
C TYR A 326 0.39 -2.28 -10.90
N GLY A 327 -0.79 -2.46 -11.50
CA GLY A 327 -1.14 -3.62 -12.31
C GLY A 327 -1.83 -4.75 -11.55
N ASP A 328 -2.37 -4.51 -10.35
CA ASP A 328 -3.10 -5.51 -9.55
C ASP A 328 -4.25 -6.16 -10.30
N THR A 329 -5.11 -5.35 -10.93
CA THR A 329 -6.28 -5.84 -11.67
C THR A 329 -5.90 -6.64 -12.91
N GLY A 330 -4.92 -6.17 -13.70
CA GLY A 330 -4.39 -6.93 -14.83
C GLY A 330 -3.82 -8.29 -14.40
N TYR A 331 -3.03 -8.30 -13.31
CA TYR A 331 -2.44 -9.51 -12.75
C TYR A 331 -3.51 -10.49 -12.20
N LEU A 332 -4.59 -9.98 -11.59
CA LEU A 332 -5.72 -10.81 -11.16
C LEU A 332 -6.27 -11.64 -12.32
N PHE A 333 -6.55 -11.00 -13.46
CA PHE A 333 -7.11 -11.69 -14.62
C PHE A 333 -6.09 -12.60 -15.31
N SER A 334 -4.88 -12.13 -15.57
CA SER A 334 -3.88 -12.95 -16.22
C SER A 334 -3.50 -14.16 -15.37
N LYS A 335 -3.19 -13.94 -14.09
CA LYS A 335 -2.61 -14.98 -13.24
C LYS A 335 -3.65 -15.92 -12.63
N PHE A 336 -4.76 -15.38 -12.08
CA PHE A 336 -5.71 -16.17 -11.31
C PHE A 336 -6.94 -16.64 -12.13
N VAL A 337 -7.27 -15.94 -13.21
CA VAL A 337 -8.35 -16.36 -14.11
C VAL A 337 -7.80 -17.18 -15.26
N ARG A 338 -6.89 -16.62 -16.08
CA ARG A 338 -6.40 -17.27 -17.31
C ARG A 338 -5.37 -18.38 -17.03
N ASP A 339 -4.26 -18.08 -16.32
CA ASP A 339 -3.14 -19.01 -16.20
C ASP A 339 -3.41 -20.15 -15.20
N SER A 340 -3.77 -19.82 -13.94
CA SER A 340 -3.96 -20.81 -12.88
C SER A 340 -5.40 -21.31 -12.77
N GLN A 341 -6.37 -20.63 -13.39
CA GLN A 341 -7.80 -20.94 -13.32
C GLN A 341 -8.32 -21.08 -11.87
N SER A 342 -7.70 -20.36 -10.94
CA SER A 342 -8.09 -20.35 -9.53
C SER A 342 -9.43 -19.66 -9.32
N LEU A 343 -9.78 -18.68 -10.15
CA LEU A 343 -11.04 -17.93 -10.11
C LEU A 343 -11.74 -18.00 -11.46
N SER A 344 -13.09 -18.04 -11.47
CA SER A 344 -13.82 -17.72 -12.68
C SER A 344 -13.75 -16.23 -12.97
N ILE A 345 -13.95 -15.83 -14.22
CA ILE A 345 -13.94 -14.41 -14.62
C ILE A 345 -15.04 -13.61 -13.89
N GLU A 346 -16.22 -14.22 -13.69
CA GLU A 346 -17.34 -13.59 -12.99
C GLU A 346 -16.98 -13.33 -11.52
N THR A 347 -16.34 -14.32 -10.86
CA THR A 347 -15.87 -14.15 -9.48
C THR A 347 -14.82 -13.04 -9.37
N ALA A 348 -13.85 -13.03 -10.27
CA ALA A 348 -12.81 -11.99 -10.29
C ALA A 348 -13.39 -10.59 -10.50
N ILE A 349 -14.33 -10.45 -11.46
CA ILE A 349 -15.03 -9.18 -11.70
C ILE A 349 -15.81 -8.75 -10.45
N ARG A 350 -16.64 -9.66 -9.85
CA ARG A 350 -17.40 -9.34 -8.64
C ARG A 350 -16.48 -8.84 -7.52
N LYS A 351 -15.34 -9.51 -7.30
CA LYS A 351 -14.39 -9.19 -6.21
C LYS A 351 -13.69 -7.84 -6.36
N ILE A 352 -13.69 -7.23 -7.53
CA ILE A 352 -13.09 -5.88 -7.75
C ILE A 352 -14.13 -4.82 -8.13
N THR A 353 -15.41 -5.16 -8.13
CA THR A 353 -16.50 -4.23 -8.48
C THR A 353 -17.62 -4.23 -7.43
N ALA A 354 -18.57 -5.15 -7.55
CA ALA A 354 -19.75 -5.22 -6.67
C ALA A 354 -19.39 -5.47 -5.21
N GLU A 355 -18.50 -6.42 -4.93
CA GLU A 355 -18.13 -6.77 -3.57
C GLU A 355 -17.51 -5.61 -2.78
N PRO A 356 -16.46 -4.91 -3.26
CA PRO A 356 -15.95 -3.74 -2.55
C PRO A 356 -16.99 -2.60 -2.48
N ALA A 357 -17.84 -2.40 -3.48
CA ALA A 357 -18.88 -1.38 -3.41
C ALA A 357 -19.89 -1.70 -2.28
N GLU A 358 -20.31 -2.95 -2.14
CA GLU A 358 -21.21 -3.43 -1.08
C GLU A 358 -20.56 -3.29 0.31
N ILE A 359 -19.29 -3.71 0.45
CA ILE A 359 -18.55 -3.67 1.74
C ILE A 359 -18.32 -2.22 2.19
N TRP A 360 -17.96 -1.33 1.28
CA TRP A 360 -17.68 0.08 1.56
C TRP A 360 -18.92 0.97 1.59
N GLY A 361 -20.09 0.42 1.24
CA GLY A 361 -21.34 1.18 1.18
C GLY A 361 -21.38 2.21 0.06
N ILE A 362 -20.65 1.97 -1.03
CA ILE A 362 -20.64 2.83 -2.22
C ILE A 362 -21.93 2.59 -2.99
N GLN A 363 -22.71 3.66 -3.22
CA GLN A 363 -24.01 3.59 -3.88
C GLN A 363 -23.87 3.73 -5.40
N ASP A 364 -24.80 3.13 -6.12
CA ASP A 364 -25.00 3.28 -7.57
C ASP A 364 -23.78 2.94 -8.45
N ARG A 365 -22.89 2.08 -7.94
CA ARG A 365 -21.68 1.62 -8.61
C ARG A 365 -21.46 0.12 -8.40
N GLY A 366 -20.49 -0.45 -9.12
CA GLY A 366 -20.10 -1.86 -9.00
C GLY A 366 -20.97 -2.85 -9.77
N HIS A 367 -22.09 -2.41 -10.36
CA HIS A 367 -22.99 -3.23 -11.16
C HIS A 367 -23.35 -2.57 -12.48
N LEU A 368 -23.52 -3.36 -13.55
CA LEU A 368 -24.00 -2.90 -14.86
C LEU A 368 -25.54 -3.05 -14.91
N VAL A 369 -26.25 -2.11 -14.29
CA VAL A 369 -27.72 -2.07 -14.27
C VAL A 369 -28.22 -0.67 -14.62
N PRO A 370 -29.41 -0.55 -15.24
CA PRO A 370 -29.99 0.75 -15.56
C PRO A 370 -30.16 1.61 -14.30
N GLY A 371 -29.74 2.88 -14.37
CA GLY A 371 -29.81 3.83 -13.26
C GLY A 371 -28.49 3.98 -12.48
N TYR A 372 -27.56 3.04 -12.62
CA TYR A 372 -26.22 3.16 -12.00
C TYR A 372 -25.31 4.04 -12.84
N ILE A 373 -24.29 4.59 -12.17
CA ILE A 373 -23.27 5.43 -12.80
C ILE A 373 -22.43 4.55 -13.75
N ALA A 374 -22.21 5.07 -14.96
CA ALA A 374 -21.52 4.33 -16.01
C ALA A 374 -19.99 4.42 -15.86
N ASP A 375 -19.46 3.74 -14.84
CA ASP A 375 -18.03 3.46 -14.67
C ASP A 375 -17.75 2.07 -15.23
N ILE A 376 -17.21 2.03 -16.45
CA ILE A 376 -17.15 0.79 -17.23
C ILE A 376 -15.72 0.60 -17.77
N THR A 377 -15.15 -0.58 -17.53
CA THR A 377 -13.91 -1.02 -18.18
C THR A 377 -14.23 -2.08 -19.23
N ILE A 378 -13.76 -1.88 -20.46
CA ILE A 378 -13.88 -2.82 -21.57
C ILE A 378 -12.51 -3.43 -21.81
N PHE A 379 -12.40 -4.75 -21.69
CA PHE A 379 -11.14 -5.45 -21.85
C PHE A 379 -11.32 -6.79 -22.59
N ASP A 380 -10.24 -7.30 -23.13
CA ASP A 380 -10.16 -8.60 -23.76
C ASP A 380 -9.63 -9.63 -22.73
N PRO A 381 -10.42 -10.64 -22.32
CA PRO A 381 -10.02 -11.62 -21.32
C PRO A 381 -8.81 -12.47 -21.73
N GLU A 382 -8.58 -12.66 -23.03
CA GLU A 382 -7.47 -13.45 -23.54
C GLU A 382 -6.12 -12.71 -23.45
N THR A 383 -6.16 -11.37 -23.46
CA THR A 383 -4.95 -10.54 -23.51
C THR A 383 -4.73 -9.66 -22.31
N ILE A 384 -5.73 -9.53 -21.42
CA ILE A 384 -5.60 -8.67 -20.23
C ILE A 384 -4.42 -9.12 -19.36
N ASP A 385 -3.55 -8.17 -19.02
CA ASP A 385 -2.37 -8.41 -18.19
C ASP A 385 -1.84 -7.07 -17.62
N ARG A 386 -0.85 -7.16 -16.74
CA ARG A 386 0.01 -6.03 -16.40
C ARG A 386 1.19 -5.96 -17.36
N GLY A 387 1.49 -4.76 -17.85
CA GLY A 387 2.65 -4.52 -18.70
C GLY A 387 3.98 -4.72 -17.99
N ALA A 388 5.05 -4.74 -18.76
CA ALA A 388 6.39 -4.64 -18.21
C ALA A 388 6.53 -3.34 -17.42
N GLU A 389 7.34 -3.40 -16.38
CA GLU A 389 7.64 -2.23 -15.57
C GLU A 389 8.66 -1.34 -16.26
N TYR A 390 8.47 -0.04 -16.15
CA TYR A 390 9.43 0.94 -16.64
C TYR A 390 9.56 2.14 -15.70
N TYR A 391 10.72 2.76 -15.74
CA TYR A 391 11.04 3.98 -15.02
C TYR A 391 10.49 5.19 -15.77
N VAL A 392 9.88 6.11 -15.04
CA VAL A 392 9.41 7.40 -15.57
C VAL A 392 9.70 8.52 -14.58
N GLN A 393 10.08 9.68 -15.09
CA GLN A 393 10.36 10.87 -14.30
C GLN A 393 9.25 11.90 -14.58
N ASP A 394 8.08 11.69 -13.95
CA ASP A 394 6.86 12.46 -14.16
C ASP A 394 6.22 12.94 -12.85
N VAL A 395 6.95 12.81 -11.73
CA VAL A 395 6.50 13.26 -10.41
C VAL A 395 7.07 14.66 -10.14
N PRO A 396 6.29 15.61 -9.57
CA PRO A 396 6.77 16.94 -9.24
C PRO A 396 8.10 16.94 -8.44
N GLY A 397 8.96 17.94 -8.69
CA GLY A 397 10.27 18.05 -8.07
C GLY A 397 11.29 17.08 -8.64
N ASP A 398 11.27 16.87 -9.94
CA ASP A 398 12.11 15.91 -10.66
C ASP A 398 12.05 14.49 -10.10
N GLY A 399 10.94 14.19 -9.40
CA GLY A 399 10.70 12.88 -8.81
C GLY A 399 10.43 11.82 -9.86
N TYR A 400 10.76 10.58 -9.53
CA TYR A 400 10.53 9.43 -10.40
C TYR A 400 9.59 8.41 -9.77
N ARG A 401 9.11 7.53 -10.61
CA ARG A 401 8.38 6.32 -10.18
C ARG A 401 8.61 5.19 -11.16
N TYR A 402 8.31 3.98 -10.71
CA TYR A 402 8.15 2.84 -11.59
C TYR A 402 6.66 2.62 -11.86
N THR A 403 6.29 2.46 -13.11
CA THR A 403 4.92 2.27 -13.53
C THR A 403 4.79 1.14 -14.55
N ARG A 404 3.56 0.77 -14.89
CA ARG A 404 3.22 -0.28 -15.86
C ARG A 404 2.02 0.14 -16.67
N ASP A 405 2.00 -0.19 -17.93
CA ASP A 405 0.80 -0.05 -18.76
C ASP A 405 -0.16 -1.22 -18.54
N ALA A 406 -1.44 -0.95 -18.65
CA ALA A 406 -2.47 -1.98 -18.71
C ALA A 406 -2.46 -2.61 -20.12
N ILE A 407 -2.38 -3.95 -20.19
CA ILE A 407 -2.51 -4.69 -21.43
C ILE A 407 -3.94 -5.21 -21.54
N GLY A 408 -4.48 -5.31 -22.77
CA GLY A 408 -5.80 -5.90 -23.02
C GLY A 408 -6.99 -5.01 -22.70
N VAL A 409 -6.79 -3.83 -22.10
CA VAL A 409 -7.86 -2.84 -21.87
C VAL A 409 -8.07 -2.04 -23.15
N SER A 410 -9.30 -1.96 -23.63
CA SER A 410 -9.66 -1.16 -24.83
C SER A 410 -10.21 0.20 -24.47
N HIS A 411 -11.11 0.30 -23.47
CA HIS A 411 -11.72 1.55 -23.04
C HIS A 411 -11.92 1.55 -21.52
N VAL A 412 -11.86 2.73 -20.93
CA VAL A 412 -12.33 3.02 -19.57
C VAL A 412 -13.26 4.22 -19.63
N LEU A 413 -14.48 4.06 -19.15
CA LEU A 413 -15.47 5.11 -19.01
C LEU A 413 -15.61 5.46 -17.53
N ILE A 414 -15.66 6.75 -17.22
CA ILE A 414 -15.90 7.29 -15.87
C ILE A 414 -17.10 8.24 -15.98
N GLY A 415 -18.19 7.95 -15.25
CA GLY A 415 -19.41 8.73 -15.34
C GLY A 415 -19.99 8.80 -16.77
N GLY A 416 -19.76 7.78 -17.59
CA GLY A 416 -20.20 7.71 -18.99
C GLY A 416 -19.28 8.39 -20.01
N ALA A 417 -18.25 9.13 -19.57
CA ALA A 417 -17.25 9.72 -20.48
C ALA A 417 -16.05 8.80 -20.66
N VAL A 418 -15.52 8.69 -21.86
CA VAL A 418 -14.32 7.89 -22.16
C VAL A 418 -13.10 8.59 -21.56
N ALA A 419 -12.54 8.01 -20.51
CA ALA A 419 -11.33 8.49 -19.83
C ALA A 419 -10.04 7.88 -20.44
N PHE A 420 -10.13 6.68 -20.99
CA PHE A 420 -9.04 6.01 -21.70
C PHE A 420 -9.56 5.25 -22.92
N GLU A 421 -8.84 5.33 -24.04
CA GLU A 421 -9.05 4.55 -25.24
C GLU A 421 -7.69 4.05 -25.75
N LYS A 422 -7.59 2.75 -26.05
CA LYS A 422 -6.32 2.10 -26.42
C LYS A 422 -5.59 2.78 -27.61
N SER A 423 -6.34 3.29 -28.57
CA SER A 423 -5.79 3.95 -29.77
C SER A 423 -5.29 5.39 -29.53
N VAL A 424 -5.77 6.03 -28.45
CA VAL A 424 -5.52 7.46 -28.14
C VAL A 424 -4.70 7.63 -26.85
N GLY A 425 -4.85 6.72 -25.89
CA GLY A 425 -4.34 6.83 -24.54
C GLY A 425 -5.35 7.51 -23.59
N TYR A 426 -4.87 8.22 -22.58
CA TYR A 426 -5.70 8.98 -21.65
C TYR A 426 -6.29 10.21 -22.35
N THR A 427 -7.60 10.40 -22.18
CA THR A 427 -8.33 11.55 -22.75
C THR A 427 -8.28 12.76 -21.80
N GLN A 428 -8.96 13.83 -22.21
CA GLN A 428 -9.15 15.03 -21.37
C GLN A 428 -10.41 14.95 -20.48
N ALA A 429 -11.06 13.76 -20.38
CA ALA A 429 -12.23 13.60 -19.51
C ALA A 429 -11.88 13.80 -18.04
N ARG A 430 -12.66 14.61 -17.35
CA ARG A 430 -12.52 14.94 -15.92
C ARG A 430 -13.89 14.77 -15.25
N THR A 431 -14.42 13.54 -15.31
CA THR A 431 -15.75 13.17 -14.82
C THR A 431 -15.70 12.35 -13.55
N GLY A 432 -14.52 12.21 -12.95
CA GLY A 432 -14.35 11.57 -11.65
C GLY A 432 -15.10 12.32 -10.54
N GLN A 433 -15.57 11.56 -9.56
CA GLN A 433 -16.37 12.05 -8.44
C GLN A 433 -15.76 11.59 -7.11
N ILE A 434 -16.20 12.26 -6.04
CA ILE A 434 -15.90 11.86 -4.67
C ILE A 434 -17.17 11.30 -4.04
#